data_aa3dc75fb904e6bfd57dae2718a03ef1
#
_entry.id   aa3dc75fb904e6bfd57dae2718a03ef1
#
_cell.length_a   1.000
_cell.length_b   1.000
_cell.length_c   1.000
_cell.angle_alpha   90.00
_cell.angle_beta   90.00
_cell.angle_gamma   90.00
#
_symmetry.space_group_name_H-M   'P 1'
#
loop_
_entity.id
_entity.type
_entity.pdbx_description
1 polymer ?
#
loop_
_entity_poly.entity_id
_entity_poly.type
_entity_poly.pdbx_seq_one_letter_code
_entity_poly.pdbx_strand_id
1 'polypeptide(L)'
;LNSTLLLTILLFIGLFFFLRASSKDRTTTVEVTSSKKPVEVLNLICNWLKLRGWKQIGGDTDKQILSFKGQVISSKFLAIFLSILGGLGSCSLGLVIVQLYPNLNWWPLLLGIIGGPLSGIIYFKKSSREETFEFRLVDNEKYKKTNLRLRAHRDELIALETELKETLGLTSDGSLFKTPI
;
A
#
# COMPACT_ATOMS: atom_id res chain seq x y z
N LEU A 1 4.35 31.20 23.79
CA LEU A 1 3.23 30.29 24.02
C LEU A 1 2.42 30.05 22.76
N ASN A 2 1.98 31.11 22.07
CA ASN A 2 1.21 30.98 20.82
C ASN A 2 2.01 30.28 19.70
N SER A 3 3.31 30.56 19.60
CA SER A 3 4.19 29.91 18.61
C SER A 3 4.34 28.42 18.87
N THR A 4 4.46 28.01 20.12
CA THR A 4 4.58 26.58 20.50
C THR A 4 3.28 25.83 20.21
N LEU A 5 2.15 26.46 20.53
CA LEU A 5 0.84 25.89 20.21
C LEU A 5 0.64 25.74 18.71
N LEU A 6 0.98 26.77 17.94
CA LEU A 6 0.90 26.73 16.48
C LEU A 6 1.76 25.59 15.90
N LEU A 7 3.01 25.47 16.36
CA LEU A 7 3.92 24.42 15.92
C LEU A 7 3.36 23.01 16.23
N THR A 8 2.81 22.84 17.43
CA THR A 8 2.23 21.56 17.85
C THR A 8 1.02 21.19 16.98
N ILE A 9 0.15 22.17 16.66
CA ILE A 9 -0.99 21.93 15.76
C ILE A 9 -0.50 21.56 14.35
N LEU A 10 0.52 22.24 13.83
CA LEU A 10 1.10 21.93 12.51
C LEU A 10 1.70 20.52 12.48
N LEU A 11 2.38 20.08 13.56
CA LEU A 11 2.89 18.74 13.67
C LEU A 11 1.76 17.68 13.69
N PHE A 12 0.66 17.93 14.37
CA PHE A 12 -0.51 17.06 14.36
C PHE A 12 -1.14 16.96 12.97
N ILE A 13 -1.28 18.09 12.28
CA ILE A 13 -1.77 18.11 10.90
C ILE A 13 -0.83 17.32 10.00
N GLY A 14 0.48 17.50 10.13
CA GLY A 14 1.48 16.76 9.38
C GLY A 14 1.39 15.24 9.63
N LEU A 15 1.26 14.82 10.89
CA LEU A 15 1.07 13.41 11.26
C LEU A 15 -0.22 12.83 10.66
N PHE A 16 -1.31 13.58 10.70
CA PHE A 16 -2.59 13.16 10.10
C PHE A 16 -2.47 12.95 8.58
N PHE A 17 -1.85 13.89 7.86
CA PHE A 17 -1.61 13.75 6.42
C PHE A 17 -0.66 12.59 6.11
N PHE A 18 0.36 12.37 6.93
CA PHE A 18 1.26 11.24 6.77
C PHE A 18 0.53 9.90 6.94
N LEU A 19 -0.30 9.75 7.98
CA LEU A 19 -1.13 8.56 8.19
C LEU A 19 -2.09 8.32 7.02
N ARG A 20 -2.70 9.39 6.51
CA ARG A 20 -3.59 9.31 5.35
C ARG A 20 -2.83 8.90 4.09
N ALA A 21 -1.65 9.44 3.85
CA ALA A 21 -0.83 9.12 2.68
C ALA A 21 -0.32 7.66 2.72
N SER A 22 0.10 7.18 3.90
CA SER A 22 0.59 5.81 4.10
C SER A 22 -0.49 4.72 3.91
N SER A 23 -1.77 5.11 3.99
CA SER A 23 -2.90 4.20 3.83
C SER A 23 -3.64 4.34 2.49
N LYS A 24 -3.10 5.14 1.56
CA LYS A 24 -3.75 5.36 0.26
C LYS A 24 -3.65 4.13 -0.64
N ASP A 25 -4.79 3.74 -1.21
CA ASP A 25 -4.83 2.73 -2.25
C ASP A 25 -4.17 3.25 -3.54
N ARG A 26 -3.26 2.45 -4.11
CA ARG A 26 -2.51 2.77 -5.33
C ARG A 26 -2.70 1.69 -6.38
N THR A 27 -3.93 1.24 -6.56
CA THR A 27 -4.26 0.31 -7.63
C THR A 27 -4.08 0.97 -8.98
N THR A 28 -3.30 0.36 -9.85
CA THR A 28 -3.04 0.82 -11.22
C THR A 28 -3.30 -0.29 -12.22
N THR A 29 -3.59 0.10 -13.45
CA THR A 29 -3.72 -0.83 -14.58
C THR A 29 -2.57 -0.57 -15.53
N VAL A 30 -1.89 -1.63 -15.94
CA VAL A 30 -0.76 -1.57 -16.86
C VAL A 30 -0.92 -2.60 -17.98
N GLU A 31 -0.39 -2.29 -19.15
CA GLU A 31 -0.35 -3.18 -20.29
C GLU A 31 1.10 -3.46 -20.64
N VAL A 32 1.45 -4.74 -20.71
CA VAL A 32 2.78 -5.21 -21.06
C VAL A 32 2.68 -6.32 -22.07
N THR A 33 3.75 -6.53 -22.83
CA THR A 33 3.82 -7.61 -23.81
C THR A 33 4.87 -8.64 -23.37
N SER A 34 4.53 -9.91 -23.54
CA SER A 34 5.44 -11.04 -23.30
C SER A 34 5.80 -11.71 -24.62
N SER A 35 7.04 -12.16 -24.72
CA SER A 35 7.51 -12.98 -25.86
C SER A 35 7.10 -14.45 -25.75
N LYS A 36 6.50 -14.87 -24.63
CA LYS A 36 6.07 -16.22 -24.38
C LYS A 36 4.62 -16.48 -24.76
N LYS A 37 4.27 -17.77 -24.92
CA LYS A 37 2.90 -18.19 -25.23
C LYS A 37 1.94 -17.91 -24.07
N PRO A 38 0.66 -17.61 -24.33
CA PRO A 38 -0.33 -17.24 -23.29
C PRO A 38 -0.42 -18.26 -22.15
N VAL A 39 -0.39 -19.56 -22.46
CA VAL A 39 -0.47 -20.65 -21.45
C VAL A 39 0.75 -20.66 -20.53
N GLU A 40 1.93 -20.41 -21.06
CA GLU A 40 3.17 -20.36 -20.30
C GLU A 40 3.18 -19.16 -19.34
N VAL A 41 2.79 -17.99 -19.85
CA VAL A 41 2.63 -16.76 -19.07
C VAL A 41 1.62 -16.94 -17.96
N LEU A 42 0.48 -17.56 -18.27
CA LEU A 42 -0.55 -17.88 -17.28
C LEU A 42 0.01 -18.72 -16.13
N ASN A 43 0.68 -19.83 -16.45
CA ASN A 43 1.22 -20.73 -15.44
C ASN A 43 2.28 -20.05 -14.57
N LEU A 44 3.15 -19.23 -15.16
CA LEU A 44 4.19 -18.52 -14.42
C LEU A 44 3.59 -17.51 -13.44
N ILE A 45 2.64 -16.69 -13.88
CA ILE A 45 1.98 -15.70 -13.02
C ILE A 45 1.16 -16.40 -11.93
N CYS A 46 0.39 -17.43 -12.26
CA CYS A 46 -0.40 -18.17 -11.28
C CYS A 46 0.48 -18.84 -10.23
N ASN A 47 1.59 -19.44 -10.61
CA ASN A 47 2.52 -20.06 -9.66
C ASN A 47 3.18 -19.01 -8.78
N TRP A 48 3.62 -17.88 -9.33
CA TRP A 48 4.21 -16.80 -8.58
C TRP A 48 3.22 -16.23 -7.54
N LEU A 49 1.97 -15.98 -7.93
CA LEU A 49 0.93 -15.51 -6.99
C LEU A 49 0.64 -16.53 -5.89
N LYS A 50 0.55 -17.84 -6.23
CA LYS A 50 0.34 -18.90 -5.24
C LYS A 50 1.48 -19.00 -4.24
N LEU A 51 2.73 -18.91 -4.68
CA LEU A 51 3.92 -18.92 -3.81
C LEU A 51 3.92 -17.76 -2.82
N ARG A 52 3.35 -16.61 -3.21
CA ARG A 52 3.18 -15.44 -2.36
C ARG A 52 1.91 -15.47 -1.49
N GLY A 53 1.18 -16.59 -1.51
CA GLY A 53 -0.01 -16.80 -0.67
C GLY A 53 -1.29 -16.19 -1.22
N TRP A 54 -1.30 -15.76 -2.50
CA TRP A 54 -2.51 -15.27 -3.16
C TRP A 54 -3.45 -16.43 -3.49
N LYS A 55 -4.74 -16.23 -3.26
CA LYS A 55 -5.79 -17.21 -3.54
C LYS A 55 -6.59 -16.78 -4.77
N GLN A 56 -6.78 -17.70 -5.68
CA GLN A 56 -7.68 -17.49 -6.82
C GLN A 56 -9.12 -17.42 -6.32
N ILE A 57 -9.83 -16.35 -6.61
CA ILE A 57 -11.23 -16.16 -6.19
C ILE A 57 -12.18 -16.58 -7.30
N GLY A 58 -11.76 -16.42 -8.55
CA GLY A 58 -12.59 -16.67 -9.71
C GLY A 58 -12.00 -16.02 -10.95
N GLY A 59 -12.76 -15.99 -12.00
CA GLY A 59 -12.45 -15.27 -13.23
C GLY A 59 -13.76 -14.98 -13.94
N ASP A 60 -13.80 -13.88 -14.65
CA ASP A 60 -14.88 -13.58 -15.59
C ASP A 60 -14.57 -14.28 -16.91
N THR A 61 -15.27 -15.39 -17.16
CA THR A 61 -15.06 -16.23 -18.36
C THR A 61 -15.35 -15.45 -19.64
N ASP A 62 -16.35 -14.55 -19.57
CA ASP A 62 -16.74 -13.73 -20.72
C ASP A 62 -15.66 -12.70 -21.08
N LYS A 63 -14.97 -12.18 -20.08
CA LYS A 63 -13.91 -11.17 -20.25
C LYS A 63 -12.50 -11.76 -20.23
N GLN A 64 -12.36 -13.07 -20.01
CA GLN A 64 -11.07 -13.76 -19.87
C GLN A 64 -10.16 -13.12 -18.79
N ILE A 65 -10.75 -12.67 -17.70
CA ILE A 65 -10.05 -12.06 -16.58
C ILE A 65 -9.90 -13.10 -15.48
N LEU A 66 -8.69 -13.26 -14.97
CA LEU A 66 -8.41 -14.04 -13.77
C LEU A 66 -8.17 -13.10 -12.60
N SER A 67 -8.85 -13.38 -11.47
CA SER A 67 -8.79 -12.58 -10.26
C SER A 67 -8.24 -13.38 -9.10
N PHE A 68 -7.24 -12.80 -8.44
CA PHE A 68 -6.62 -13.32 -7.24
C PHE A 68 -6.81 -12.32 -6.10
N LYS A 69 -6.91 -12.84 -4.89
CA LYS A 69 -7.03 -12.06 -3.65
C LYS A 69 -5.87 -12.42 -2.73
N GLY A 70 -5.18 -11.41 -2.28
CA GLY A 70 -4.07 -11.51 -1.34
C GLY A 70 -4.31 -10.63 -0.13
N GLN A 71 -3.79 -11.04 1.01
CA GLN A 71 -3.82 -10.24 2.22
C GLN A 71 -2.46 -9.55 2.38
N VAL A 72 -2.46 -8.23 2.26
CA VAL A 72 -1.28 -7.42 2.53
C VAL A 72 -1.14 -7.21 4.02
N ILE A 73 -0.02 -7.66 4.56
CA ILE A 73 0.29 -7.54 5.98
C ILE A 73 0.95 -6.17 6.21
N SER A 74 0.37 -5.40 7.11
CA SER A 74 0.95 -4.13 7.53
C SER A 74 2.33 -4.31 8.18
N SER A 75 3.25 -3.37 7.93
CA SER A 75 4.57 -3.38 8.56
C SER A 75 4.47 -3.14 10.06
N LYS A 76 4.87 -4.12 10.86
CA LYS A 76 4.93 -4.00 12.33
C LYS A 76 5.91 -2.90 12.75
N PHE A 77 7.03 -2.77 12.06
CA PHE A 77 8.02 -1.73 12.32
C PHE A 77 7.41 -0.34 12.17
N LEU A 78 6.70 -0.10 11.07
CA LEU A 78 6.06 1.19 10.82
C LEU A 78 4.93 1.47 11.81
N ALA A 79 4.18 0.46 12.24
CA ALA A 79 3.16 0.59 13.28
C ALA A 79 3.77 1.05 14.62
N ILE A 80 4.89 0.43 15.05
CA ILE A 80 5.59 0.80 16.28
C ILE A 80 6.16 2.22 16.15
N PHE A 81 6.81 2.53 15.04
CA PHE A 81 7.36 3.86 14.77
C PHE A 81 6.28 4.95 14.86
N LEU A 82 5.12 4.71 14.24
CA LEU A 82 3.99 5.64 14.30
C LEU A 82 3.36 5.73 15.70
N SER A 83 3.38 4.64 16.47
CA SER A 83 2.95 4.68 17.88
C SER A 83 3.85 5.58 18.71
N ILE A 84 5.16 5.47 18.56
CA ILE A 84 6.13 6.32 19.27
C ILE A 84 5.93 7.78 18.84
N LEU A 85 5.84 8.05 17.56
CA LEU A 85 5.66 9.41 17.04
C LEU A 85 4.34 10.03 17.50
N GLY A 86 3.26 9.25 17.47
CA GLY A 86 1.94 9.67 17.96
C GLY A 86 1.93 9.93 19.47
N GLY A 87 2.64 9.10 20.25
CA GLY A 87 2.82 9.30 21.68
C GLY A 87 3.58 10.57 22.01
N LEU A 88 4.72 10.80 21.36
CA LEU A 88 5.52 12.02 21.51
C LEU A 88 4.72 13.28 21.14
N GLY A 89 4.01 13.25 20.02
CA GLY A 89 3.17 14.35 19.59
C GLY A 89 2.04 14.65 20.59
N SER A 90 1.38 13.62 21.09
CA SER A 90 0.30 13.77 22.07
C SER A 90 0.81 14.26 23.44
N CYS A 91 2.00 13.80 23.87
CA CYS A 91 2.66 14.34 25.06
C CYS A 91 3.01 15.82 24.90
N SER A 92 3.56 16.20 23.74
CA SER A 92 3.86 17.60 23.44
C SER A 92 2.62 18.48 23.49
N LEU A 93 1.49 18.01 22.95
CA LEU A 93 0.21 18.70 23.09
C LEU A 93 -0.23 18.79 24.55
N GLY A 94 -0.10 17.70 25.31
CA GLY A 94 -0.41 17.69 26.75
C GLY A 94 0.38 18.74 27.52
N LEU A 95 1.69 18.86 27.25
CA LEU A 95 2.54 19.89 27.88
C LEU A 95 2.07 21.32 27.57
N VAL A 96 1.67 21.58 26.32
CA VAL A 96 1.13 22.88 25.92
C VAL A 96 -0.17 23.18 26.66
N ILE A 97 -1.06 22.18 26.83
CA ILE A 97 -2.31 22.34 27.56
C ILE A 97 -2.05 22.62 29.04
N VAL A 98 -1.09 21.93 29.67
CA VAL A 98 -0.70 22.20 31.06
C VAL A 98 -0.20 23.64 31.23
N GLN A 99 0.57 24.16 30.28
CA GLN A 99 1.03 25.57 30.33
C GLN A 99 -0.09 26.58 30.16
N LEU A 100 -1.10 26.28 29.35
CA LEU A 100 -2.25 27.14 29.11
C LEU A 100 -3.24 27.11 30.29
N TYR A 101 -3.42 25.96 30.90
CA TYR A 101 -4.38 25.70 31.95
C TYR A 101 -3.73 25.00 33.14
N PRO A 102 -3.00 25.72 34.00
CA PRO A 102 -2.30 25.15 35.15
C PRO A 102 -3.21 24.39 36.13
N ASN A 103 -4.48 24.73 36.14
CA ASN A 103 -5.48 24.08 36.99
C ASN A 103 -5.71 22.61 36.63
N LEU A 104 -5.37 22.19 35.42
CA LEU A 104 -5.49 20.81 34.97
C LEU A 104 -4.35 19.92 35.46
N ASN A 105 -3.33 20.52 36.10
CA ASN A 105 -2.18 19.79 36.64
C ASN A 105 -1.53 18.90 35.53
N TRP A 106 -1.18 17.65 35.86
CA TRP A 106 -0.51 16.71 34.95
C TRP A 106 -1.44 15.87 34.07
N TRP A 107 -2.76 15.95 34.27
CA TRP A 107 -3.77 15.16 33.54
C TRP A 107 -3.64 15.21 32.02
N PRO A 108 -3.33 16.35 31.36
CA PRO A 108 -3.18 16.41 29.92
C PRO A 108 -2.04 15.55 29.35
N LEU A 109 -1.04 15.18 30.17
CA LEU A 109 0.04 14.30 29.74
C LEU A 109 -0.42 12.86 29.45
N LEU A 110 -1.56 12.45 30.01
CA LEU A 110 -2.17 11.15 29.70
C LEU A 110 -2.56 11.02 28.21
N LEU A 111 -2.70 12.13 27.51
CA LEU A 111 -2.90 12.11 26.05
C LEU A 111 -1.78 11.36 25.32
N GLY A 112 -0.55 11.39 25.84
CA GLY A 112 0.58 10.65 25.28
C GLY A 112 0.39 9.14 25.36
N ILE A 113 -0.16 8.64 26.47
CA ILE A 113 -0.42 7.22 26.70
C ILE A 113 -1.51 6.71 25.74
N ILE A 114 -2.48 7.56 25.41
CA ILE A 114 -3.58 7.22 24.49
C ILE A 114 -3.15 7.41 23.04
N GLY A 115 -2.50 8.52 22.72
CA GLY A 115 -2.15 8.92 21.36
C GLY A 115 -1.16 7.97 20.67
N GLY A 116 -0.24 7.39 21.42
CA GLY A 116 0.70 6.41 20.89
C GLY A 116 0.01 5.14 20.37
N PRO A 117 -0.63 4.35 21.23
CA PRO A 117 -1.32 3.14 20.81
C PRO A 117 -2.39 3.41 19.74
N LEU A 118 -3.13 4.53 19.87
CA LEU A 118 -4.17 4.90 18.92
C LEU A 118 -3.61 5.07 17.50
N SER A 119 -2.48 5.77 17.35
CA SER A 119 -1.82 5.97 16.06
C SER A 119 -1.37 4.67 15.43
N GLY A 120 -0.77 3.77 16.20
CA GLY A 120 -0.35 2.46 15.72
C GLY A 120 -1.52 1.56 15.33
N ILE A 121 -2.59 1.54 16.11
CA ILE A 121 -3.80 0.75 15.83
C ILE A 121 -4.49 1.26 14.56
N ILE A 122 -4.62 2.58 14.42
CA ILE A 122 -5.22 3.18 13.22
C ILE A 122 -4.42 2.79 11.97
N TYR A 123 -3.09 2.90 12.04
CA TYR A 123 -2.23 2.47 10.94
C TYR A 123 -2.42 0.99 10.65
N PHE A 124 -2.33 0.13 11.66
CA PHE A 124 -2.40 -1.32 11.49
C PHE A 124 -3.72 -1.75 10.85
N LYS A 125 -4.85 -1.21 11.31
CA LYS A 125 -6.17 -1.50 10.75
C LYS A 125 -6.34 -0.99 9.31
N LYS A 126 -5.81 0.18 9.00
CA LYS A 126 -5.95 0.77 7.66
C LYS A 126 -4.97 0.21 6.63
N SER A 127 -3.80 -0.22 7.08
CA SER A 127 -2.74 -0.74 6.22
C SER A 127 -2.91 -2.25 5.94
N SER A 128 -3.53 -3.00 6.85
CA SER A 128 -3.91 -4.40 6.63
C SER A 128 -5.20 -4.44 5.83
N ARG A 129 -5.08 -4.75 4.54
CA ARG A 129 -6.22 -4.80 3.63
C ARG A 129 -6.10 -5.99 2.69
N GLU A 130 -7.24 -6.42 2.18
CA GLU A 130 -7.28 -7.37 1.10
C GLU A 130 -7.09 -6.62 -0.23
N GLU A 131 -6.15 -7.09 -1.02
CA GLU A 131 -5.89 -6.54 -2.35
C GLU A 131 -6.28 -7.56 -3.42
N THR A 132 -6.71 -7.05 -4.56
CA THR A 132 -7.04 -7.86 -5.73
C THR A 132 -5.97 -7.69 -6.79
N PHE A 133 -5.56 -8.82 -7.37
CA PHE A 133 -4.70 -8.88 -8.53
C PHE A 133 -5.51 -9.46 -9.69
N GLU A 134 -5.76 -8.66 -10.69
CA GLU A 134 -6.51 -9.05 -11.88
C GLU A 134 -5.60 -9.03 -13.09
N PHE A 135 -5.66 -10.06 -13.90
CA PHE A 135 -4.96 -10.04 -15.18
C PHE A 135 -5.77 -10.66 -16.29
N ARG A 136 -5.57 -10.12 -17.47
CA ARG A 136 -6.14 -10.61 -18.73
C ARG A 136 -5.04 -10.86 -19.72
N LEU A 137 -5.12 -12.02 -20.39
CA LEU A 137 -4.24 -12.39 -21.47
C LEU A 137 -4.99 -12.22 -22.78
N VAL A 138 -4.36 -11.54 -23.73
CA VAL A 138 -4.87 -11.42 -25.09
C VAL A 138 -3.79 -11.97 -26.01
N ASP A 139 -4.12 -13.07 -26.69
CA ASP A 139 -3.22 -13.64 -27.68
C ASP A 139 -3.19 -12.73 -28.92
N ASN A 140 -1.98 -12.37 -29.32
CA ASN A 140 -1.78 -11.61 -30.55
C ASN A 140 -1.11 -12.50 -31.60
N GLU A 141 -1.91 -13.33 -32.25
CA GLU A 141 -1.44 -14.31 -33.25
C GLU A 141 -0.58 -13.67 -34.33
N LYS A 142 -0.85 -12.39 -34.68
CA LYS A 142 -0.16 -11.66 -35.72
C LYS A 142 1.31 -11.39 -35.43
N TYR A 143 1.69 -11.28 -34.15
CA TYR A 143 3.06 -10.93 -33.71
C TYR A 143 3.71 -12.01 -32.86
N LYS A 144 3.08 -13.18 -32.65
CA LYS A 144 3.54 -14.24 -31.71
C LYS A 144 3.91 -13.70 -30.32
N LYS A 145 3.19 -12.68 -29.87
CA LYS A 145 3.38 -12.03 -28.56
C LYS A 145 2.08 -12.09 -27.78
N THR A 146 2.20 -12.24 -26.48
CA THR A 146 1.06 -12.22 -25.54
C THR A 146 0.95 -10.83 -24.93
N ASN A 147 -0.18 -10.17 -25.12
CA ASN A 147 -0.48 -8.93 -24.44
C ASN A 147 -1.08 -9.24 -23.07
N LEU A 148 -0.49 -8.66 -22.03
CA LEU A 148 -0.97 -8.77 -20.66
C LEU A 148 -1.53 -7.43 -20.22
N ARG A 149 -2.76 -7.44 -19.74
CA ARG A 149 -3.33 -6.33 -18.99
C ARG A 149 -3.41 -6.72 -17.53
N LEU A 150 -2.68 -6.00 -16.70
CA LEU A 150 -2.53 -6.26 -15.27
C LEU A 150 -3.16 -5.12 -14.48
N ARG A 151 -3.97 -5.46 -13.48
CA ARG A 151 -4.54 -4.49 -12.55
C ARG A 151 -4.27 -4.97 -11.13
N ALA A 152 -3.44 -4.25 -10.42
CA ALA A 152 -3.06 -4.57 -9.06
C ALA A 152 -2.52 -3.33 -8.33
N HIS A 153 -2.21 -3.48 -7.05
CA HIS A 153 -1.46 -2.47 -6.33
C HIS A 153 -0.10 -2.25 -6.96
N ARG A 154 0.34 -1.01 -7.05
CA ARG A 154 1.59 -0.61 -7.71
C ARG A 154 2.79 -1.41 -7.22
N ASP A 155 2.90 -1.66 -5.92
CA ASP A 155 4.04 -2.37 -5.33
C ASP A 155 4.09 -3.84 -5.76
N GLU A 156 2.92 -4.48 -5.97
CA GLU A 156 2.83 -5.84 -6.50
C GLU A 156 3.22 -5.91 -7.98
N LEU A 157 2.88 -4.89 -8.75
CA LEU A 157 3.31 -4.80 -10.16
C LEU A 157 4.81 -4.60 -10.27
N ILE A 158 5.41 -3.81 -9.37
CA ILE A 158 6.86 -3.64 -9.27
C ILE A 158 7.54 -4.97 -8.90
N ALA A 159 7.00 -5.69 -7.92
CA ALA A 159 7.52 -6.99 -7.52
C ALA A 159 7.44 -8.00 -8.67
N LEU A 160 6.32 -8.06 -9.40
CA LEU A 160 6.16 -8.90 -10.57
C LEU A 160 7.20 -8.57 -11.64
N GLU A 161 7.39 -7.29 -11.95
CA GLU A 161 8.40 -6.88 -12.93
C GLU A 161 9.79 -7.27 -12.49
N THR A 162 10.15 -7.01 -11.23
CA THR A 162 11.49 -7.30 -10.70
C THR A 162 11.80 -8.79 -10.70
N GLU A 163 10.83 -9.63 -10.33
CA GLU A 163 11.06 -11.07 -10.17
C GLU A 163 10.82 -11.86 -11.46
N LEU A 164 9.90 -11.43 -12.31
CA LEU A 164 9.48 -12.21 -13.48
C LEU A 164 9.83 -11.58 -14.83
N LYS A 165 10.44 -10.39 -14.89
CA LYS A 165 10.77 -9.69 -16.14
C LYS A 165 11.53 -10.57 -17.14
N GLU A 166 12.61 -11.20 -16.68
CA GLU A 166 13.44 -12.06 -17.52
C GLU A 166 12.71 -13.36 -17.85
N THR A 167 12.06 -13.97 -16.86
CA THR A 167 11.37 -15.25 -17.01
C THR A 167 10.16 -15.16 -17.95
N LEU A 168 9.43 -14.05 -17.92
CA LEU A 168 8.29 -13.78 -18.78
C LEU A 168 8.71 -13.18 -20.14
N GLY A 169 9.96 -12.76 -20.28
CA GLY A 169 10.41 -12.01 -21.45
C GLY A 169 9.59 -10.75 -21.67
N LEU A 170 9.34 -10.00 -20.58
CA LEU A 170 8.53 -8.78 -20.64
C LEU A 170 9.28 -7.71 -21.41
N THR A 171 8.67 -7.25 -22.48
CA THR A 171 9.07 -6.03 -23.19
C THR A 171 8.17 -4.90 -22.69
N SER A 172 8.54 -4.29 -21.58
CA SER A 172 7.97 -3.02 -21.17
C SER A 172 8.95 -1.91 -21.55
N ASP A 173 8.45 -0.86 -22.13
CA ASP A 173 9.19 0.37 -22.42
C ASP A 173 9.51 1.17 -21.14
N GLY A 174 9.52 0.54 -19.98
CA GLY A 174 9.74 1.18 -18.70
C GLY A 174 8.56 2.04 -18.22
N SER A 175 7.41 1.90 -18.86
CA SER A 175 6.21 2.69 -18.59
C SER A 175 5.46 2.28 -17.33
N LEU A 176 5.72 1.08 -16.78
CA LEU A 176 5.14 0.64 -15.50
C LEU A 176 5.39 1.64 -14.37
N PHE A 177 6.44 2.44 -14.49
CA PHE A 177 6.84 3.43 -13.47
C PHE A 177 6.59 4.88 -13.90
N LYS A 178 6.22 5.13 -15.15
CA LYS A 178 6.20 6.49 -15.72
C LYS A 178 4.84 7.11 -15.91
N THR A 179 3.75 6.36 -15.74
CA THR A 179 2.43 6.94 -15.91
C THR A 179 1.77 7.19 -14.56
N PRO A 180 1.88 8.41 -14.00
CA PRO A 180 0.90 8.88 -13.05
C PRO A 180 -0.37 9.19 -13.83
N ILE A 181 -1.45 8.52 -13.50
CA ILE A 181 -2.79 8.99 -13.83
C ILE A 181 -3.28 9.85 -12.69
#